data_46c80eaf4c2f494d1228e5853e2a26eb
#
_entry.id   46c80eaf4c2f494d1228e5853e2a26eb
#
_cell.length_a   1.000
_cell.length_b   1.000
_cell.length_c   1.000
_cell.angle_alpha   90.00
_cell.angle_beta   90.00
_cell.angle_gamma   90.00
#
_symmetry.space_group_name_H-M   'P 1'
#
loop_
_entity.id
_entity.type
_entity.pdbx_description
1 polymer ?
#
loop_
_entity_poly.entity_id
_entity_poly.type
_entity_poly.pdbx_seq_one_letter_code
_entity_poly.pdbx_strand_id
1 'polypeptide(L)'
;MEYLIYDKSVNKTELTKMNIVITDDCCVKPGVKIWSNVCIKNGSKIDENCEITSNSVLQNVVIGKGVVVKSSYLEDSEICACCTVGPFAHIRDNSIVGANCRIGNFVEIKNGKVGGECKIAHLAYVGDAVIGKNCNIGCGVIFCNYNGKIKQQTILGDNVFVGSNTNLIAPVKIGNNVYIAGGSTITQDINDNEFAIARSHQTNKTDFNNPYVDKNWVSFKIKAIQNYFFVGIKK
;
A
#
# COMPACT_ATOMS: atom_id res chain seq x y z
N MET A 1 -21.28 -3.69 20.90
CA MET A 1 -20.57 -2.40 20.74
C MET A 1 -19.41 -2.70 19.79
N GLU A 2 -19.29 -1.97 18.71
CA GLU A 2 -18.29 -2.30 17.67
C GLU A 2 -16.89 -1.75 17.98
N TYR A 3 -16.79 -0.72 18.84
CA TYR A 3 -15.53 -0.13 19.31
C TYR A 3 -15.65 0.35 20.76
N LEU A 4 -14.50 0.53 21.42
CA LEU A 4 -14.39 1.22 22.71
C LEU A 4 -13.67 2.57 22.52
N ILE A 5 -13.95 3.52 23.41
CA ILE A 5 -13.15 4.74 23.57
C ILE A 5 -12.18 4.48 24.72
N TYR A 6 -10.89 4.48 24.41
CA TYR A 6 -9.86 4.21 25.40
C TYR A 6 -9.71 5.37 26.39
N ASP A 7 -9.73 5.05 27.66
CA ASP A 7 -9.35 5.94 28.76
C ASP A 7 -8.66 5.13 29.86
N LYS A 8 -8.23 5.81 30.91
CA LYS A 8 -7.53 5.16 32.02
C LYS A 8 -8.40 4.23 32.89
N SER A 9 -9.73 4.24 32.72
CA SER A 9 -10.67 3.38 33.44
C SER A 9 -10.93 2.06 32.73
N VAL A 10 -10.56 1.95 31.44
CA VAL A 10 -10.72 0.72 30.65
C VAL A 10 -9.94 -0.43 31.28
N ASN A 11 -10.66 -1.48 31.65
CA ASN A 11 -10.08 -2.63 32.36
C ASN A 11 -9.83 -3.81 31.39
N LYS A 12 -9.02 -4.78 31.89
CA LYS A 12 -8.65 -5.98 31.09
C LYS A 12 -9.87 -6.82 30.66
N THR A 13 -10.96 -6.81 31.40
CA THR A 13 -12.17 -7.58 31.06
C THR A 13 -12.86 -6.99 29.83
N GLU A 14 -12.91 -5.65 29.70
CA GLU A 14 -13.49 -4.97 28.54
C GLU A 14 -12.65 -5.21 27.30
N LEU A 15 -11.33 -5.12 27.41
CA LEU A 15 -10.41 -5.43 26.31
C LEU A 15 -10.56 -6.89 25.85
N THR A 16 -10.63 -7.83 26.80
CA THR A 16 -10.78 -9.26 26.49
C THR A 16 -12.10 -9.55 25.75
N LYS A 17 -13.22 -8.94 26.17
CA LYS A 17 -14.52 -9.12 25.50
C LYS A 17 -14.51 -8.71 24.05
N MET A 18 -13.65 -7.77 23.69
CA MET A 18 -13.50 -7.27 22.31
C MET A 18 -12.32 -7.91 21.58
N ASN A 19 -11.61 -8.85 22.20
CA ASN A 19 -10.38 -9.43 21.69
C ASN A 19 -9.33 -8.34 21.35
N ILE A 20 -9.19 -7.33 22.22
CA ILE A 20 -8.19 -6.28 22.11
C ILE A 20 -7.01 -6.64 23.02
N VAL A 21 -5.80 -6.57 22.46
CA VAL A 21 -4.55 -6.75 23.20
C VAL A 21 -3.78 -5.42 23.20
N ILE A 22 -3.48 -4.91 24.41
CA ILE A 22 -2.58 -3.77 24.60
C ILE A 22 -1.57 -4.22 25.66
N THR A 23 -0.27 -4.27 25.30
CA THR A 23 0.78 -4.64 26.26
C THR A 23 1.09 -3.50 27.21
N ASP A 24 1.55 -3.83 28.42
CA ASP A 24 1.71 -2.87 29.54
C ASP A 24 2.77 -1.79 29.24
N ASP A 25 3.66 -2.00 28.28
CA ASP A 25 4.71 -1.07 27.82
C ASP A 25 4.19 -0.06 26.80
N CYS A 26 2.94 -0.18 26.35
CA CYS A 26 2.34 0.72 25.38
C CYS A 26 1.74 1.98 26.04
N CYS A 27 1.76 3.09 25.29
CA CYS A 27 1.16 4.35 25.69
C CYS A 27 0.02 4.71 24.73
N VAL A 28 -1.22 4.54 25.15
CA VAL A 28 -2.40 4.96 24.40
C VAL A 28 -3.04 6.16 25.11
N LYS A 29 -3.22 7.27 24.39
CA LYS A 29 -3.86 8.45 24.98
C LYS A 29 -5.37 8.28 25.10
N PRO A 30 -6.00 9.00 26.05
CA PRO A 30 -7.45 9.01 26.17
C PRO A 30 -8.15 9.51 24.90
N GLY A 31 -9.35 8.97 24.62
CA GLY A 31 -10.15 9.35 23.46
C GLY A 31 -9.83 8.59 22.16
N VAL A 32 -8.84 7.70 22.17
CA VAL A 32 -8.56 6.81 21.03
C VAL A 32 -9.69 5.80 20.87
N LYS A 33 -10.22 5.68 19.65
CA LYS A 33 -11.21 4.66 19.29
C LYS A 33 -10.51 3.37 18.88
N ILE A 34 -10.82 2.27 19.57
CA ILE A 34 -10.24 0.95 19.28
C ILE A 34 -11.36 -0.04 18.99
N TRP A 35 -11.33 -0.64 17.81
CA TRP A 35 -12.30 -1.64 17.40
C TRP A 35 -11.89 -3.05 17.86
N SER A 36 -12.75 -4.02 17.68
CA SER A 36 -12.47 -5.42 18.06
C SER A 36 -11.30 -6.03 17.25
N ASN A 37 -10.64 -7.04 17.82
CA ASN A 37 -9.53 -7.77 17.22
C ASN A 37 -8.31 -6.87 16.89
N VAL A 38 -8.01 -5.88 17.72
CA VAL A 38 -6.84 -5.00 17.59
C VAL A 38 -5.73 -5.48 18.51
N CYS A 39 -4.48 -5.46 18.01
CA CYS A 39 -3.30 -5.76 18.81
C CYS A 39 -2.33 -4.57 18.78
N ILE A 40 -2.02 -4.00 19.96
CA ILE A 40 -1.08 -2.90 20.18
C ILE A 40 0.00 -3.40 21.16
N LYS A 41 1.26 -3.45 20.74
CA LYS A 41 2.33 -4.07 21.52
C LYS A 41 3.70 -3.43 21.29
N ASN A 42 4.67 -3.89 22.11
CA ASN A 42 6.09 -3.56 22.00
C ASN A 42 6.35 -2.03 22.05
N GLY A 43 5.88 -1.37 23.12
CA GLY A 43 6.16 0.03 23.37
C GLY A 43 5.48 1.02 22.41
N SER A 44 4.46 0.58 21.66
CA SER A 44 3.72 1.43 20.73
C SER A 44 3.10 2.64 21.44
N LYS A 45 3.14 3.80 20.76
CA LYS A 45 2.60 5.06 21.27
C LYS A 45 1.51 5.57 20.33
N ILE A 46 0.29 5.73 20.85
CA ILE A 46 -0.87 6.18 20.08
C ILE A 46 -1.34 7.52 20.64
N ASP A 47 -1.34 8.53 19.82
CA ASP A 47 -1.74 9.89 20.20
C ASP A 47 -3.29 10.04 20.18
N GLU A 48 -3.76 11.19 20.66
CA GLU A 48 -5.20 11.48 20.80
C GLU A 48 -5.96 11.53 19.48
N ASN A 49 -7.28 11.28 19.53
CA ASN A 49 -8.20 11.31 18.39
C ASN A 49 -7.86 10.32 17.27
N CYS A 50 -7.07 9.30 17.55
CA CYS A 50 -6.82 8.20 16.61
C CYS A 50 -7.99 7.22 16.57
N GLU A 51 -8.14 6.55 15.43
CA GLU A 51 -9.08 5.45 15.24
C GLU A 51 -8.34 4.22 14.70
N ILE A 52 -8.35 3.12 15.46
CA ILE A 52 -7.71 1.86 15.09
C ILE A 52 -8.80 0.84 14.84
N THR A 53 -9.05 0.53 13.56
CA THR A 53 -10.16 -0.36 13.20
C THR A 53 -9.78 -1.83 13.32
N SER A 54 -10.78 -2.70 13.26
CA SER A 54 -10.66 -4.14 13.48
C SER A 54 -9.55 -4.80 12.66
N ASN A 55 -8.93 -5.82 13.24
CA ASN A 55 -7.85 -6.61 12.64
C ASN A 55 -6.58 -5.81 12.34
N SER A 56 -6.37 -4.69 13.01
CA SER A 56 -5.12 -3.94 12.92
C SER A 56 -4.10 -4.47 13.93
N VAL A 57 -2.84 -4.54 13.52
CA VAL A 57 -1.70 -4.89 14.38
C VAL A 57 -0.70 -3.75 14.35
N LEU A 58 -0.39 -3.23 15.54
CA LEU A 58 0.55 -2.13 15.75
C LEU A 58 1.66 -2.61 16.69
N GLN A 59 2.89 -2.65 16.21
CA GLN A 59 4.02 -3.18 16.96
C GLN A 59 5.20 -2.19 16.88
N ASN A 60 5.66 -1.68 18.04
CA ASN A 60 6.75 -0.71 18.10
C ASN A 60 6.54 0.48 17.14
N VAL A 61 5.35 1.10 17.22
CA VAL A 61 5.01 2.21 16.32
C VAL A 61 4.71 3.50 17.08
N VAL A 62 4.93 4.62 16.42
CA VAL A 62 4.50 5.94 16.88
C VAL A 62 3.40 6.44 15.96
N ILE A 63 2.20 6.61 16.50
CA ILE A 63 1.01 7.05 15.76
C ILE A 63 0.65 8.46 16.23
N GLY A 64 0.74 9.41 15.34
CA GLY A 64 0.44 10.83 15.60
C GLY A 64 -1.06 11.10 15.72
N LYS A 65 -1.38 12.30 16.19
CA LYS A 65 -2.76 12.75 16.45
C LYS A 65 -3.67 12.60 15.23
N GLY A 66 -4.90 12.09 15.45
CA GLY A 66 -5.94 12.04 14.44
C GLY A 66 -5.70 11.04 13.30
N VAL A 67 -4.78 10.12 13.47
CA VAL A 67 -4.52 9.06 12.47
C VAL A 67 -5.62 8.01 12.50
N VAL A 68 -6.04 7.56 11.32
CA VAL A 68 -6.96 6.43 11.15
C VAL A 68 -6.23 5.25 10.55
N VAL A 69 -6.13 4.14 11.29
CA VAL A 69 -5.54 2.89 10.81
C VAL A 69 -6.66 1.88 10.57
N LYS A 70 -6.76 1.40 9.34
CA LYS A 70 -7.80 0.46 8.90
C LYS A 70 -7.21 -0.90 8.58
N SER A 71 -7.55 -1.93 9.38
CA SER A 71 -7.23 -3.36 9.10
C SER A 71 -5.84 -3.54 8.48
N SER A 72 -4.81 -3.03 9.14
CA SER A 72 -3.45 -2.94 8.60
C SER A 72 -2.40 -3.43 9.59
N TYR A 73 -1.22 -3.79 9.08
CA TYR A 73 -0.08 -4.20 9.88
C TYR A 73 1.01 -3.13 9.85
N LEU A 74 1.33 -2.57 11.00
CA LEU A 74 2.36 -1.55 11.17
C LEU A 74 3.38 -2.02 12.19
N GLU A 75 4.65 -1.98 11.83
CA GLU A 75 5.74 -2.36 12.73
C GLU A 75 6.96 -1.44 12.54
N ASP A 76 7.68 -1.20 13.63
CA ASP A 76 8.94 -0.42 13.63
C ASP A 76 8.82 0.86 12.77
N SER A 77 7.76 1.66 12.98
CA SER A 77 7.43 2.76 12.07
C SER A 77 6.81 3.96 12.78
N GLU A 78 6.85 5.11 12.10
CA GLU A 78 6.22 6.34 12.56
C GLU A 78 5.20 6.84 11.53
N ILE A 79 3.98 7.12 11.98
CA ILE A 79 2.92 7.73 11.17
C ILE A 79 2.57 9.08 11.79
N CYS A 80 2.91 10.17 11.11
CA CYS A 80 2.62 11.52 11.57
C CYS A 80 1.12 11.83 11.54
N ALA A 81 0.75 12.99 12.06
CA ALA A 81 -0.63 13.38 12.31
C ALA A 81 -1.53 13.37 11.05
N CYS A 82 -2.82 13.16 11.26
CA CYS A 82 -3.89 13.28 10.26
C CYS A 82 -3.73 12.37 9.03
N CYS A 83 -3.03 11.25 9.16
CA CYS A 83 -2.91 10.27 8.10
C CYS A 83 -4.06 9.27 8.10
N THR A 84 -4.35 8.70 6.92
CA THR A 84 -5.17 7.49 6.81
C THR A 84 -4.33 6.36 6.25
N VAL A 85 -4.36 5.18 6.91
CA VAL A 85 -3.58 4.01 6.53
C VAL A 85 -4.52 2.81 6.32
N GLY A 86 -4.38 2.15 5.20
CA GLY A 86 -5.13 0.94 4.88
C GLY A 86 -6.45 1.16 4.10
N PRO A 87 -7.28 0.11 3.97
CA PRO A 87 -7.06 -1.21 4.61
C PRO A 87 -5.94 -2.03 3.95
N PHE A 88 -5.44 -3.03 4.69
CA PHE A 88 -4.44 -4.00 4.23
C PHE A 88 -3.14 -3.35 3.76
N ALA A 89 -2.70 -2.31 4.44
CA ALA A 89 -1.37 -1.74 4.27
C ALA A 89 -0.36 -2.44 5.19
N HIS A 90 0.91 -2.54 4.74
CA HIS A 90 2.03 -3.01 5.55
C HIS A 90 3.12 -1.95 5.58
N ILE A 91 3.39 -1.37 6.76
CA ILE A 91 4.42 -0.33 6.94
C ILE A 91 5.43 -0.85 7.95
N ARG A 92 6.73 -0.84 7.59
CA ARG A 92 7.77 -1.53 8.36
C ARG A 92 9.19 -0.99 8.16
N ASP A 93 10.13 -1.59 8.90
CA ASP A 93 11.58 -1.37 8.74
C ASP A 93 11.95 0.12 8.89
N ASN A 94 11.60 0.76 10.01
CA ASN A 94 11.88 2.16 10.33
C ASN A 94 11.32 3.18 9.31
N SER A 95 10.18 2.85 8.72
CA SER A 95 9.49 3.75 7.81
C SER A 95 8.88 4.94 8.54
N ILE A 96 8.92 6.11 7.91
CA ILE A 96 8.32 7.34 8.41
C ILE A 96 7.35 7.88 7.37
N VAL A 97 6.10 8.10 7.78
CA VAL A 97 5.05 8.70 6.93
C VAL A 97 4.71 10.08 7.48
N GLY A 98 4.97 11.11 6.70
CA GLY A 98 4.69 12.51 7.04
C GLY A 98 3.19 12.80 7.21
N ALA A 99 2.88 13.96 7.76
CA ALA A 99 1.50 14.32 8.09
C ALA A 99 0.59 14.45 6.85
N ASN A 100 -0.72 14.28 7.06
CA ASN A 100 -1.77 14.43 6.03
C ASN A 100 -1.62 13.47 4.85
N CYS A 101 -0.96 12.34 5.02
CA CYS A 101 -0.80 11.34 3.97
C CYS A 101 -1.99 10.38 3.89
N ARG A 102 -2.24 9.90 2.68
CA ARG A 102 -3.16 8.79 2.42
C ARG A 102 -2.38 7.58 1.90
N ILE A 103 -2.22 6.58 2.75
CA ILE A 103 -1.66 5.27 2.41
C ILE A 103 -2.83 4.31 2.27
N GLY A 104 -3.09 3.81 1.07
CA GLY A 104 -4.30 3.03 0.80
C GLY A 104 -4.07 1.52 0.84
N ASN A 105 -4.97 0.80 0.18
CA ASN A 105 -5.03 -0.66 0.26
C ASN A 105 -3.91 -1.35 -0.51
N PHE A 106 -3.39 -2.42 0.09
CA PHE A 106 -2.31 -3.25 -0.46
C PHE A 106 -1.06 -2.44 -0.80
N VAL A 107 -0.75 -1.42 0.01
CA VAL A 107 0.48 -0.65 -0.09
C VAL A 107 1.46 -1.20 0.93
N GLU A 108 2.67 -1.52 0.48
CA GLU A 108 3.78 -1.82 1.36
C GLU A 108 4.79 -0.68 1.33
N ILE A 109 5.17 -0.17 2.52
CA ILE A 109 6.28 0.78 2.69
C ILE A 109 7.32 0.12 3.58
N LYS A 110 8.53 -0.04 3.04
CA LYS A 110 9.66 -0.68 3.70
C LYS A 110 10.87 0.23 3.71
N ASN A 111 11.37 0.58 4.90
CA ASN A 111 12.53 1.47 5.02
C ASN A 111 12.35 2.74 4.17
N GLY A 112 11.13 3.31 4.18
CA GLY A 112 10.74 4.46 3.38
C GLY A 112 10.55 5.71 4.21
N LYS A 113 10.98 6.87 3.68
CA LYS A 113 10.67 8.18 4.25
C LYS A 113 9.77 8.92 3.30
N VAL A 114 8.51 9.12 3.69
CA VAL A 114 7.48 9.77 2.89
C VAL A 114 7.19 11.15 3.48
N GLY A 115 7.33 12.19 2.71
CA GLY A 115 6.97 13.56 3.09
C GLY A 115 5.47 13.74 3.34
N GLY A 116 5.08 14.89 3.84
CA GLY A 116 3.66 15.18 4.11
C GLY A 116 2.82 15.32 2.85
N GLU A 117 1.49 15.19 2.99
CA GLU A 117 0.49 15.42 1.93
C GLU A 117 0.56 14.45 0.75
N CYS A 118 1.29 13.34 0.90
CA CYS A 118 1.44 12.33 -0.14
C CYS A 118 0.23 11.37 -0.23
N LYS A 119 -0.02 10.89 -1.44
CA LYS A 119 -1.05 9.91 -1.74
C LYS A 119 -0.41 8.67 -2.39
N ILE A 120 -0.47 7.54 -1.70
CA ILE A 120 0.01 6.24 -2.15
C ILE A 120 -1.16 5.27 -1.91
N ALA A 121 -2.08 5.19 -2.89
CA ALA A 121 -3.44 4.72 -2.56
C ALA A 121 -3.72 3.26 -2.90
N HIS A 122 -2.99 2.62 -3.82
CA HIS A 122 -3.37 1.29 -4.31
C HIS A 122 -2.17 0.47 -4.77
N LEU A 123 -2.05 -0.79 -4.26
CA LEU A 123 -1.18 -1.83 -4.83
C LEU A 123 0.26 -1.36 -5.13
N ALA A 124 0.86 -0.56 -4.27
CA ALA A 124 2.20 -0.01 -4.51
C ALA A 124 3.22 -0.61 -3.55
N TYR A 125 4.45 -0.81 -4.04
CA TYR A 125 5.60 -1.16 -3.22
C TYR A 125 6.60 0.00 -3.18
N VAL A 126 6.83 0.54 -1.99
CA VAL A 126 7.78 1.63 -1.72
C VAL A 126 8.91 1.08 -0.84
N GLY A 127 9.99 0.65 -1.47
CA GLY A 127 11.16 0.09 -0.79
C GLY A 127 12.39 1.00 -0.86
N ASP A 128 13.05 1.20 0.28
CA ASP A 128 14.30 1.99 0.39
C ASP A 128 14.21 3.34 -0.33
N ALA A 129 13.13 4.10 -0.08
CA ALA A 129 12.82 5.32 -0.82
C ALA A 129 12.76 6.56 0.07
N VAL A 130 13.12 7.70 -0.49
CA VAL A 130 12.84 9.03 0.07
C VAL A 130 11.91 9.75 -0.88
N ILE A 131 10.73 10.13 -0.41
CA ILE A 131 9.69 10.82 -1.19
C ILE A 131 9.45 12.18 -0.56
N GLY A 132 9.52 13.23 -1.34
CA GLY A 132 9.23 14.61 -0.93
C GLY A 132 7.74 14.81 -0.57
N LYS A 133 7.33 16.06 -0.44
CA LYS A 133 5.96 16.44 -0.07
C LYS A 133 5.03 16.47 -1.28
N ASN A 134 3.72 16.34 -1.01
CA ASN A 134 2.66 16.50 -2.01
C ASN A 134 2.85 15.63 -3.26
N CYS A 135 3.35 14.41 -3.09
CA CYS A 135 3.53 13.46 -4.16
C CYS A 135 2.32 12.55 -4.33
N ASN A 136 2.04 12.16 -5.57
CA ASN A 136 1.01 11.17 -5.89
C ASN A 136 1.64 9.96 -6.55
N ILE A 137 1.60 8.82 -5.87
CA ILE A 137 2.10 7.54 -6.38
C ILE A 137 0.91 6.73 -6.89
N GLY A 138 0.89 6.46 -8.17
CA GLY A 138 -0.19 5.76 -8.87
C GLY A 138 -0.32 4.29 -8.48
N CYS A 139 -1.45 3.69 -8.84
CA CYS A 139 -1.71 2.27 -8.61
C CYS A 139 -0.65 1.39 -9.29
N GLY A 140 -0.15 0.39 -8.57
CA GLY A 140 0.80 -0.58 -9.13
C GLY A 140 2.22 -0.03 -9.37
N VAL A 141 2.57 1.10 -8.78
CA VAL A 141 3.93 1.64 -8.87
C VAL A 141 4.88 0.80 -8.01
N ILE A 142 6.03 0.44 -8.57
CA ILE A 142 7.05 -0.36 -7.90
C ILE A 142 8.36 0.41 -7.84
N PHE A 143 8.88 0.59 -6.63
CA PHE A 143 10.25 1.05 -6.38
C PHE A 143 11.16 -0.18 -6.39
N CYS A 144 11.81 -0.42 -7.54
CA CYS A 144 12.66 -1.59 -7.75
C CYS A 144 14.02 -1.39 -7.07
N ASN A 145 14.05 -1.61 -5.75
CA ASN A 145 15.18 -1.29 -4.88
C ASN A 145 16.30 -2.35 -4.82
N TYR A 146 16.10 -3.55 -5.38
CA TYR A 146 17.03 -4.65 -5.27
C TYR A 146 17.46 -5.18 -6.65
N ASN A 147 18.76 -5.25 -6.90
CA ASN A 147 19.34 -5.67 -8.16
C ASN A 147 19.85 -7.13 -8.16
N GLY A 148 19.48 -7.93 -7.17
CA GLY A 148 19.96 -9.30 -6.99
C GLY A 148 21.20 -9.42 -6.07
N LYS A 149 21.87 -8.31 -5.74
CA LYS A 149 23.05 -8.27 -4.87
C LYS A 149 22.93 -7.27 -3.73
N ILE A 150 22.55 -6.03 -4.05
CA ILE A 150 22.46 -4.92 -3.09
C ILE A 150 21.13 -4.18 -3.26
N LYS A 151 20.67 -3.57 -2.16
CA LYS A 151 19.55 -2.62 -2.18
C LYS A 151 20.07 -1.23 -2.49
N GLN A 152 19.30 -0.49 -3.29
CA GLN A 152 19.60 0.86 -3.74
C GLN A 152 18.39 1.75 -3.52
N GLN A 153 18.64 3.05 -3.38
CA GLN A 153 17.62 4.02 -3.00
C GLN A 153 17.05 4.74 -4.23
N THR A 154 15.74 5.00 -4.19
CA THR A 154 15.05 5.94 -5.08
C THR A 154 14.74 7.21 -4.31
N ILE A 155 14.99 8.38 -4.92
CA ILE A 155 14.71 9.69 -4.31
C ILE A 155 13.75 10.46 -5.22
N LEU A 156 12.63 10.91 -4.67
CA LEU A 156 11.68 11.82 -5.31
C LEU A 156 11.71 13.16 -4.59
N GLY A 157 11.73 14.25 -5.35
CA GLY A 157 11.50 15.61 -4.85
C GLY A 157 10.03 15.87 -4.50
N ASP A 158 9.69 17.12 -4.36
CA ASP A 158 8.32 17.57 -4.04
C ASP A 158 7.43 17.65 -5.29
N ASN A 159 6.12 17.53 -5.09
CA ASN A 159 5.09 17.69 -6.15
C ASN A 159 5.27 16.71 -7.32
N VAL A 160 5.71 15.50 -7.07
CA VAL A 160 5.92 14.49 -8.11
C VAL A 160 4.64 13.68 -8.32
N PHE A 161 4.22 13.55 -9.58
CA PHE A 161 3.18 12.63 -10.00
C PHE A 161 3.79 11.42 -10.71
N VAL A 162 3.60 10.22 -10.13
CA VAL A 162 4.02 8.96 -10.75
C VAL A 162 2.78 8.23 -11.25
N GLY A 163 2.67 8.08 -12.57
CA GLY A 163 1.55 7.39 -13.20
C GLY A 163 1.48 5.91 -12.84
N SER A 164 0.28 5.32 -12.93
CA SER A 164 0.03 3.92 -12.57
C SER A 164 0.91 2.94 -13.35
N ASN A 165 1.26 1.81 -12.72
CA ASN A 165 2.10 0.75 -13.29
C ASN A 165 3.48 1.24 -13.76
N THR A 166 4.03 2.25 -13.11
CA THR A 166 5.39 2.72 -13.34
C THR A 166 6.37 1.93 -12.49
N ASN A 167 7.51 1.54 -13.07
CA ASN A 167 8.63 0.97 -12.36
C ASN A 167 9.75 2.01 -12.23
N LEU A 168 10.22 2.26 -11.02
CA LEU A 168 11.38 3.12 -10.73
C LEU A 168 12.56 2.22 -10.40
N ILE A 169 13.53 2.14 -11.32
CA ILE A 169 14.70 1.24 -11.16
C ILE A 169 15.79 1.97 -10.39
N ALA A 170 15.95 1.62 -9.13
CA ALA A 170 16.97 2.23 -8.29
C ALA A 170 18.41 1.81 -8.70
N PRO A 171 19.41 2.72 -8.56
CA PRO A 171 19.25 4.06 -8.00
C PRO A 171 18.74 5.05 -9.04
N VAL A 172 17.77 5.89 -8.66
CA VAL A 172 17.28 6.95 -9.52
C VAL A 172 16.83 8.15 -8.68
N LYS A 173 17.09 9.36 -9.18
CA LYS A 173 16.67 10.62 -8.59
C LYS A 173 15.65 11.31 -9.49
N ILE A 174 14.51 11.66 -8.93
CA ILE A 174 13.44 12.37 -9.60
C ILE A 174 13.36 13.75 -8.95
N GLY A 175 13.49 14.79 -9.73
CA GLY A 175 13.43 16.18 -9.28
C GLY A 175 12.04 16.62 -8.81
N ASN A 176 11.90 17.91 -8.54
CA ASN A 176 10.63 18.51 -8.13
C ASN A 176 9.71 18.76 -9.33
N ASN A 177 8.40 18.79 -9.07
CA ASN A 177 7.37 19.11 -10.08
C ASN A 177 7.43 18.21 -11.31
N VAL A 178 7.84 16.97 -11.16
CA VAL A 178 7.96 15.98 -12.24
C VAL A 178 6.65 15.24 -12.45
N TYR A 179 6.31 15.00 -13.70
CA TYR A 179 5.20 14.13 -14.11
C TYR A 179 5.72 12.92 -14.87
N ILE A 180 5.45 11.71 -14.37
CA ILE A 180 5.84 10.46 -15.03
C ILE A 180 4.58 9.79 -15.59
N ALA A 181 4.57 9.52 -16.89
CA ALA A 181 3.47 8.85 -17.58
C ALA A 181 3.30 7.41 -17.08
N GLY A 182 2.05 6.98 -16.92
CA GLY A 182 1.73 5.61 -16.51
C GLY A 182 2.32 4.55 -17.44
N GLY A 183 2.67 3.38 -16.87
CA GLY A 183 3.27 2.27 -17.59
C GLY A 183 4.73 2.50 -17.99
N SER A 184 5.39 3.52 -17.44
CA SER A 184 6.80 3.81 -17.72
C SER A 184 7.75 2.94 -16.89
N THR A 185 8.94 2.66 -17.43
CA THR A 185 10.05 2.09 -16.67
C THR A 185 11.20 3.09 -16.67
N ILE A 186 11.41 3.73 -15.51
CA ILE A 186 12.38 4.82 -15.34
C ILE A 186 13.71 4.24 -14.88
N THR A 187 14.77 4.49 -15.63
CA THR A 187 16.13 3.98 -15.42
C THR A 187 17.18 5.08 -15.34
N GLN A 188 16.79 6.34 -15.52
CA GLN A 188 17.65 7.50 -15.50
C GLN A 188 17.05 8.60 -14.63
N ASP A 189 17.90 9.46 -14.08
CA ASP A 189 17.48 10.61 -13.32
C ASP A 189 16.60 11.55 -14.17
N ILE A 190 15.64 12.21 -13.52
CA ILE A 190 14.73 13.19 -14.14
C ILE A 190 14.93 14.51 -13.41
N ASN A 191 15.18 15.59 -14.16
CA ASN A 191 15.37 16.91 -13.59
C ASN A 191 14.04 17.56 -13.17
N ASP A 192 14.15 18.67 -12.43
CA ASP A 192 12.99 19.45 -12.02
C ASP A 192 12.14 19.89 -13.22
N ASN A 193 10.82 19.90 -13.05
CA ASN A 193 9.84 20.36 -14.02
C ASN A 193 9.80 19.56 -15.34
N GLU A 194 10.30 18.34 -15.36
CA GLU A 194 10.27 17.50 -16.55
C GLU A 194 9.05 16.58 -16.59
N PHE A 195 8.65 16.24 -17.82
CA PHE A 195 7.71 15.16 -18.12
C PHE A 195 8.49 13.96 -18.66
N ALA A 196 8.32 12.80 -18.03
CA ALA A 196 8.99 11.58 -18.45
C ALA A 196 7.99 10.52 -18.94
N ILE A 197 8.33 9.89 -20.07
CA ILE A 197 7.59 8.76 -20.64
C ILE A 197 8.58 7.72 -21.16
N ALA A 198 8.48 6.49 -20.64
CA ALA A 198 9.38 5.39 -20.99
C ALA A 198 8.57 4.09 -21.17
N ARG A 199 7.81 4.04 -22.26
CA ARG A 199 6.98 2.89 -22.65
C ARG A 199 6.88 2.80 -24.18
N SER A 200 6.52 1.62 -24.70
CA SER A 200 6.30 1.41 -26.12
C SER A 200 5.10 2.19 -26.64
N HIS A 201 5.17 2.61 -27.90
CA HIS A 201 4.02 3.17 -28.60
C HIS A 201 2.97 2.08 -28.87
N GLN A 202 1.70 2.42 -28.70
CA GLN A 202 0.60 1.52 -29.03
C GLN A 202 0.55 1.29 -30.54
N THR A 203 0.37 0.03 -30.94
CA THR A 203 0.10 -0.35 -32.32
C THR A 203 -1.26 -1.02 -32.40
N ASN A 204 -2.15 -0.49 -33.24
CA ASN A 204 -3.44 -1.11 -33.54
C ASN A 204 -3.31 -1.91 -34.82
N LYS A 205 -3.76 -3.17 -34.79
CA LYS A 205 -3.84 -4.04 -35.97
C LYS A 205 -5.28 -4.11 -36.43
N THR A 206 -5.52 -3.78 -37.70
CA THR A 206 -6.81 -4.01 -38.37
C THR A 206 -6.93 -5.47 -38.75
N ASP A 207 -8.14 -5.92 -39.02
CA ASP A 207 -8.45 -7.28 -39.51
C ASP A 207 -8.01 -8.42 -38.58
N PHE A 208 -7.89 -8.10 -37.25
CA PHE A 208 -7.61 -9.12 -36.24
C PHE A 208 -8.85 -9.96 -35.96
N ASN A 209 -8.76 -11.26 -36.27
CA ASN A 209 -9.81 -12.21 -35.90
C ASN A 209 -9.71 -12.53 -34.40
N ASN A 210 -10.62 -11.96 -33.60
CA ASN A 210 -10.66 -12.18 -32.17
C ASN A 210 -11.27 -13.56 -31.84
N PRO A 211 -10.50 -14.54 -31.32
CA PRO A 211 -10.99 -15.89 -31.06
C PRO A 211 -12.09 -15.96 -29.99
N TYR A 212 -12.22 -14.92 -29.13
CA TYR A 212 -13.30 -14.86 -28.14
C TYR A 212 -14.67 -14.47 -28.71
N VAL A 213 -14.69 -13.89 -29.94
CA VAL A 213 -15.93 -13.48 -30.63
C VAL A 213 -16.38 -14.55 -31.61
N ASP A 214 -15.53 -15.53 -31.94
CA ASP A 214 -15.87 -16.62 -32.82
C ASP A 214 -16.85 -17.57 -32.13
N LYS A 215 -18.12 -17.56 -32.56
CA LYS A 215 -19.18 -18.40 -32.03
C LYS A 215 -18.89 -19.92 -32.17
N ASN A 216 -17.94 -20.30 -33.02
CA ASN A 216 -17.51 -21.68 -33.21
C ASN A 216 -16.63 -22.20 -32.06
N TRP A 217 -16.00 -21.30 -31.26
CA TRP A 217 -15.19 -21.71 -30.11
C TRP A 217 -16.00 -22.38 -28.99
N VAL A 218 -17.24 -21.95 -28.79
CA VAL A 218 -18.17 -22.59 -27.83
C VAL A 218 -18.59 -23.97 -28.33
N SER A 219 -18.84 -24.14 -29.63
CA SER A 219 -19.20 -25.45 -30.23
C SER A 219 -18.03 -26.43 -30.21
N PHE A 220 -16.78 -25.97 -30.33
CA PHE A 220 -15.59 -26.81 -30.22
C PHE A 220 -15.39 -27.36 -28.80
N LYS A 221 -15.58 -26.51 -27.74
CA LYS A 221 -15.57 -27.00 -26.34
C LYS A 221 -16.68 -27.99 -26.03
N ILE A 222 -17.89 -27.76 -26.53
CA ILE A 222 -19.01 -28.67 -26.31
C ILE A 222 -18.74 -30.02 -27.01
N LYS A 223 -18.23 -30.06 -28.24
CA LYS A 223 -17.83 -31.30 -28.94
C LYS A 223 -16.67 -32.01 -28.23
N ALA A 224 -15.67 -31.27 -27.70
CA ALA A 224 -14.60 -31.90 -26.96
C ALA A 224 -15.09 -32.54 -25.65
N ILE A 225 -15.97 -31.86 -24.91
CA ILE A 225 -16.59 -32.40 -23.69
C ILE A 225 -17.47 -33.61 -24.01
N GLN A 226 -18.29 -33.57 -25.06
CA GLN A 226 -19.10 -34.72 -25.49
C GLN A 226 -18.27 -35.94 -25.86
N ASN A 227 -17.14 -35.75 -26.56
CA ASN A 227 -16.24 -36.85 -26.91
C ASN A 227 -15.52 -37.44 -25.68
N TYR A 228 -15.24 -36.65 -24.63
CA TYR A 228 -14.66 -37.17 -23.38
C TYR A 228 -15.64 -37.96 -22.53
N PHE A 229 -16.95 -37.63 -22.58
CA PHE A 229 -17.98 -38.33 -21.80
C PHE A 229 -18.49 -39.62 -22.51
N PHE A 230 -18.34 -39.75 -23.84
CA PHE A 230 -18.84 -40.91 -24.57
C PHE A 230 -17.80 -42.02 -24.80
N VAL A 231 -16.53 -41.82 -24.49
CA VAL A 231 -15.48 -42.85 -24.58
C VAL A 231 -15.45 -43.78 -23.36
N GLY A 232 -16.21 -43.46 -22.31
CA GLY A 232 -16.26 -44.22 -21.05
C GLY A 232 -17.36 -45.30 -20.96
N ILE A 233 -18.20 -45.50 -22.00
CA ILE A 233 -19.27 -46.52 -21.97
C ILE A 233 -19.22 -47.35 -23.27
N LYS A 234 -18.20 -48.15 -23.43
CA LYS A 234 -18.27 -49.41 -24.15
C LYS A 234 -17.55 -50.47 -23.31
N LYS A 235 -18.37 -51.45 -22.98
CA LYS A 235 -18.03 -52.68 -22.23
C LYS A 235 -16.75 -53.34 -22.68
#